data_c0fa009949e99443a76e1070b468f314
#
_entry.id   c0fa009949e99443a76e1070b468f314
#
_cell.length_a   1.000
_cell.length_b   1.000
_cell.length_c   1.000
_cell.angle_alpha   90.00
_cell.angle_beta   90.00
_cell.angle_gamma   90.00
#
_symmetry.space_group_name_H-M   'P 1'
#
loop_
_entity.id
_entity.type
_entity.pdbx_description
1 polymer ?
#
loop_
_entity_poly.entity_id
_entity_poly.type
_entity_poly.pdbx_seq_one_letter_code
_entity_poly.pdbx_strand_id
1 'polypeptide(L)'
;MMQQTVFVIPTPKTLDEYKSSEPYQTLSAIQNEELFNVTIDIVAENTKGISQIYNEKMALYSGWDHINNVVFMHDDVEIHDKFILKKLKKAHEKYDVVGLAGSISQNYTKMSHGPAWHLCLKQPNDGRGFVSHAIPASTRGFPTPYINSSYFGPTPSEVCFVDGLFMSFNMKVFRENPIKFKEEYTFHHYDMSGCAELKKANRSIGVWPIFVVHYGLGEFQNDPLWHKLAAKFAEEYKNYNFSI
;
A
#
# COMPACT_ATOMS: atom_id res chain seq x y z
N MET A 1 -3.78 27.38 2.72
CA MET A 1 -4.65 26.30 3.24
C MET A 1 -3.78 25.22 3.86
N MET A 2 -4.12 24.76 5.06
CA MET A 2 -3.42 23.61 5.67
C MET A 2 -3.64 22.38 4.79
N GLN A 3 -2.56 21.65 4.54
CA GLN A 3 -2.58 20.41 3.74
C GLN A 3 -2.74 19.25 4.70
N GLN A 4 -3.87 18.56 4.65
CA GLN A 4 -4.14 17.42 5.54
C GLN A 4 -3.93 16.10 4.84
N THR A 5 -3.27 15.16 5.53
CA THR A 5 -3.12 13.77 5.14
C THR A 5 -3.96 12.90 6.07
N VAL A 6 -4.78 12.03 5.49
CA VAL A 6 -5.57 11.05 6.23
C VAL A 6 -4.93 9.67 6.08
N PHE A 7 -4.61 9.01 7.18
CA PHE A 7 -4.21 7.62 7.21
C PHE A 7 -5.44 6.77 7.52
N VAL A 8 -5.79 5.89 6.60
CA VAL A 8 -6.91 4.94 6.71
C VAL A 8 -6.38 3.57 6.99
N ILE A 9 -6.79 2.98 8.11
CA ILE A 9 -6.30 1.68 8.58
C ILE A 9 -7.47 0.74 8.79
N PRO A 10 -7.80 -0.12 7.82
CA PRO A 10 -8.71 -1.23 8.04
C PRO A 10 -8.04 -2.28 8.93
N THR A 11 -8.72 -2.70 10.00
CA THR A 11 -8.21 -3.70 10.92
C THR A 11 -9.33 -4.61 11.43
N PRO A 12 -9.11 -5.93 11.58
CA PRO A 12 -10.06 -6.81 12.24
C PRO A 12 -10.08 -6.63 13.76
N LYS A 13 -9.10 -5.93 14.33
CA LYS A 13 -8.98 -5.65 15.76
C LYS A 13 -10.05 -4.67 16.21
N THR A 14 -10.42 -4.71 17.49
CA THR A 14 -11.18 -3.63 18.11
C THR A 14 -10.36 -2.32 18.12
N LEU A 15 -11.03 -1.21 18.31
CA LEU A 15 -10.37 0.09 18.38
C LEU A 15 -9.31 0.15 19.48
N ASP A 16 -9.61 -0.41 20.64
CA ASP A 16 -8.70 -0.38 21.81
C ASP A 16 -7.50 -1.31 21.60
N GLU A 17 -7.70 -2.49 21.01
CA GLU A 17 -6.60 -3.39 20.64
C GLU A 17 -5.65 -2.73 19.63
N TYR A 18 -6.20 -2.09 18.59
CA TYR A 18 -5.34 -1.42 17.62
C TYR A 18 -4.61 -0.22 18.22
N LYS A 19 -5.29 0.60 19.05
CA LYS A 19 -4.65 1.74 19.73
C LYS A 19 -3.56 1.34 20.72
N SER A 20 -3.57 0.10 21.19
CA SER A 20 -2.52 -0.45 22.07
C SER A 20 -1.32 -1.00 21.29
N SER A 21 -1.36 -1.05 19.95
CA SER A 21 -0.31 -1.63 19.11
C SER A 21 0.81 -0.65 18.79
N GLU A 22 2.02 -1.16 18.54
CA GLU A 22 3.18 -0.36 18.11
C GLU A 22 2.91 0.40 16.79
N PRO A 23 2.26 -0.18 15.76
CA PRO A 23 1.88 0.56 14.56
C PRO A 23 1.06 1.82 14.85
N TYR A 24 0.08 1.74 15.75
CA TYR A 24 -0.69 2.92 16.14
C TYR A 24 0.17 3.95 16.89
N GLN A 25 1.06 3.51 17.79
CA GLN A 25 1.90 4.41 18.58
C GLN A 25 2.80 5.27 17.69
N THR A 26 3.45 4.66 16.68
CA THR A 26 4.29 5.39 15.73
C THR A 26 3.49 6.40 14.91
N LEU A 27 2.29 6.03 14.46
CA LEU A 27 1.41 6.91 13.70
C LEU A 27 0.83 8.04 14.56
N SER A 28 0.45 7.73 15.80
CA SER A 28 -0.04 8.71 16.79
C SER A 28 1.05 9.73 17.14
N ALA A 29 2.32 9.33 17.23
CA ALA A 29 3.43 10.24 17.44
C ALA A 29 3.53 11.27 16.30
N ILE A 30 3.41 10.84 15.04
CA ILE A 30 3.38 11.73 13.88
C ILE A 30 2.18 12.68 13.95
N GLN A 31 1.00 12.20 14.33
CA GLN A 31 -0.19 13.03 14.48
C GLN A 31 0.01 14.10 15.56
N ASN A 32 0.63 13.76 16.67
CA ASN A 32 0.89 14.69 17.78
C ASN A 32 1.91 15.77 17.39
N GLU A 33 2.93 15.43 16.60
CA GLU A 33 3.92 16.41 16.11
C GLU A 33 3.34 17.34 15.04
N GLU A 34 2.51 16.83 14.15
CA GLU A 34 1.95 17.55 12.99
C GLU A 34 0.54 18.11 13.24
N LEU A 35 -0.03 17.87 14.42
CA LEU A 35 -1.32 18.37 14.93
C LEU A 35 -2.45 18.34 13.88
N PHE A 36 -2.72 19.47 13.22
CA PHE A 36 -3.85 19.62 12.29
C PHE A 36 -3.59 19.06 10.88
N ASN A 37 -2.39 18.55 10.61
CA ASN A 37 -2.01 18.07 9.27
C ASN A 37 -2.23 16.57 9.08
N VAL A 38 -2.50 15.84 10.16
CA VAL A 38 -2.70 14.37 10.13
C VAL A 38 -4.01 13.98 10.80
N THR A 39 -4.77 13.15 10.12
CA THR A 39 -5.93 12.45 10.67
C THR A 39 -5.69 10.95 10.59
N ILE A 40 -6.01 10.22 11.66
CA ILE A 40 -5.98 8.75 11.70
C ILE A 40 -7.43 8.26 11.67
N ASP A 41 -7.80 7.56 10.61
CA ASP A 41 -9.12 6.95 10.41
C ASP A 41 -9.00 5.44 10.53
N ILE A 42 -9.34 4.90 11.70
CA ILE A 42 -9.29 3.48 12.00
C ILE A 42 -10.65 2.86 11.66
N VAL A 43 -10.65 1.91 10.74
CA VAL A 43 -11.84 1.07 10.44
C VAL A 43 -11.70 -0.21 11.25
N ALA A 44 -12.03 -0.11 12.55
CA ALA A 44 -11.94 -1.21 13.50
C ALA A 44 -13.00 -2.28 13.24
N GLU A 45 -12.74 -3.53 13.73
CA GLU A 45 -13.64 -4.68 13.59
C GLU A 45 -14.08 -4.89 12.13
N ASN A 46 -13.18 -4.58 11.18
CA ASN A 46 -13.50 -4.64 9.77
C ASN A 46 -13.70 -6.08 9.29
N THR A 47 -14.90 -6.35 8.76
CA THR A 47 -15.26 -7.60 8.11
C THR A 47 -15.48 -7.46 6.59
N LYS A 48 -15.36 -6.23 6.07
CA LYS A 48 -15.49 -5.94 4.64
C LYS A 48 -14.18 -6.19 3.90
N GLY A 49 -14.26 -6.39 2.60
CA GLY A 49 -13.09 -6.43 1.72
C GLY A 49 -12.33 -5.09 1.71
N ILE A 50 -11.02 -5.16 1.57
CA ILE A 50 -10.14 -3.96 1.52
C ILE A 50 -10.55 -3.02 0.39
N SER A 51 -10.81 -3.55 -0.82
CA SER A 51 -11.27 -2.75 -1.96
C SER A 51 -12.55 -1.96 -1.66
N GLN A 52 -13.49 -2.57 -0.92
CA GLN A 52 -14.73 -1.89 -0.53
C GLN A 52 -14.46 -0.73 0.42
N ILE A 53 -13.60 -0.95 1.44
CA ILE A 53 -13.21 0.12 2.38
C ILE A 53 -12.51 1.26 1.63
N TYR A 54 -11.60 0.94 0.70
CA TYR A 54 -10.91 1.95 -0.09
C TYR A 54 -11.89 2.79 -0.91
N ASN A 55 -12.89 2.15 -1.56
CA ASN A 55 -13.92 2.87 -2.31
C ASN A 55 -14.75 3.79 -1.39
N GLU A 56 -15.21 3.29 -0.24
CA GLU A 56 -16.00 4.06 0.74
C GLU A 56 -15.21 5.30 1.23
N LYS A 57 -13.93 5.11 1.58
CA LYS A 57 -13.09 6.18 2.11
C LYS A 57 -12.64 7.18 1.03
N MET A 58 -12.33 6.71 -0.18
CA MET A 58 -12.04 7.61 -1.31
C MET A 58 -13.25 8.49 -1.63
N ALA A 59 -14.46 7.94 -1.66
CA ALA A 59 -15.69 8.70 -1.87
C ALA A 59 -15.92 9.72 -0.74
N LEU A 60 -15.73 9.33 0.53
CA LEU A 60 -15.87 10.22 1.68
C LEU A 60 -14.92 11.41 1.58
N TYR A 61 -13.64 11.16 1.40
CA TYR A 61 -12.59 12.20 1.43
C TYR A 61 -12.52 13.03 0.15
N SER A 62 -13.10 12.55 -0.95
CA SER A 62 -13.27 13.36 -2.17
C SER A 62 -14.16 14.57 -1.95
N GLY A 63 -15.11 14.50 -1.02
CA GLY A 63 -15.97 15.62 -0.65
C GLY A 63 -15.29 16.70 0.22
N TRP A 64 -14.04 16.51 0.65
CA TRP A 64 -13.36 17.40 1.61
C TRP A 64 -12.13 18.07 0.96
N ASP A 65 -12.29 19.32 0.52
CA ASP A 65 -11.27 20.06 -0.24
C ASP A 65 -9.93 20.25 0.48
N HIS A 66 -9.94 20.24 1.80
CA HIS A 66 -8.73 20.38 2.61
C HIS A 66 -7.89 19.10 2.74
N ILE A 67 -8.43 17.93 2.36
CA ILE A 67 -7.68 16.67 2.34
C ILE A 67 -6.85 16.62 1.07
N ASN A 68 -5.53 16.60 1.21
CA ASN A 68 -4.61 16.54 0.07
C ASN A 68 -4.21 15.11 -0.28
N ASN A 69 -4.03 14.27 0.75
CA ASN A 69 -3.62 12.89 0.57
C ASN A 69 -4.50 11.96 1.41
N VAL A 70 -4.84 10.83 0.84
CA VAL A 70 -5.36 9.68 1.58
C VAL A 70 -4.35 8.56 1.48
N VAL A 71 -3.90 8.04 2.61
CA VAL A 71 -2.95 6.94 2.73
C VAL A 71 -3.70 5.72 3.25
N PHE A 72 -3.79 4.70 2.45
CA PHE A 72 -4.24 3.38 2.90
C PHE A 72 -3.04 2.58 3.37
N MET A 73 -3.13 2.01 4.56
CA MET A 73 -2.01 1.32 5.19
C MET A 73 -2.52 0.09 5.94
N HIS A 74 -1.73 -1.00 5.93
CA HIS A 74 -2.02 -2.17 6.75
C HIS A 74 -1.90 -1.84 8.23
N ASP A 75 -2.61 -2.58 9.08
CA ASP A 75 -2.66 -2.39 10.52
C ASP A 75 -1.44 -2.95 11.28
N ASP A 76 -0.51 -3.54 10.54
CA ASP A 76 0.76 -4.11 11.01
C ASP A 76 1.99 -3.37 10.44
N VAL A 77 1.82 -2.12 10.03
CA VAL A 77 2.89 -1.26 9.51
C VAL A 77 3.22 -0.14 10.49
N GLU A 78 4.46 -0.06 10.94
CA GLU A 78 5.01 1.05 11.71
C GLU A 78 5.67 2.08 10.80
N ILE A 79 5.43 3.35 11.06
CA ILE A 79 6.08 4.45 10.35
C ILE A 79 7.22 5.01 11.20
N HIS A 80 8.45 4.83 10.74
CA HIS A 80 9.65 5.35 11.40
C HIS A 80 10.26 6.56 10.69
N ASP A 81 9.57 7.10 9.69
CA ASP A 81 10.01 8.25 8.91
C ASP A 81 9.38 9.57 9.40
N LYS A 82 10.11 10.30 10.23
CA LYS A 82 9.64 11.59 10.75
C LYS A 82 9.41 12.68 9.67
N PHE A 83 9.87 12.46 8.45
CA PHE A 83 9.67 13.38 7.33
C PHE A 83 8.59 12.92 6.36
N ILE A 84 7.75 11.95 6.76
CA ILE A 84 6.78 11.32 5.87
C ILE A 84 5.88 12.33 5.14
N LEU A 85 5.33 13.34 5.81
CA LEU A 85 4.47 14.33 5.16
C LEU A 85 5.21 15.16 4.10
N LYS A 86 6.46 15.56 4.38
CA LYS A 86 7.31 16.24 3.40
C LYS A 86 7.64 15.36 2.22
N LYS A 87 7.90 14.07 2.47
CA LYS A 87 8.18 13.09 1.43
C LYS A 87 6.96 12.82 0.58
N LEU A 88 5.77 12.63 1.17
CA LEU A 88 4.52 12.47 0.43
C LEU A 88 4.20 13.69 -0.43
N LYS A 89 4.33 14.90 0.11
CA LYS A 89 4.16 16.12 -0.68
C LYS A 89 5.06 16.14 -1.90
N LYS A 90 6.36 15.86 -1.75
CA LYS A 90 7.33 15.82 -2.85
C LYS A 90 7.06 14.68 -3.84
N ALA A 91 6.62 13.53 -3.34
CA ALA A 91 6.28 12.38 -4.16
C ALA A 91 5.05 12.67 -5.04
N HIS A 92 4.03 13.33 -4.49
CA HIS A 92 2.81 13.72 -5.21
C HIS A 92 2.98 14.91 -6.18
N GLU A 93 4.17 15.55 -6.21
CA GLU A 93 4.55 16.44 -7.32
C GLU A 93 4.86 15.65 -8.61
N LYS A 94 5.10 14.32 -8.49
CA LYS A 94 5.50 13.45 -9.60
C LYS A 94 4.50 12.33 -9.89
N TYR A 95 3.84 11.80 -8.86
CA TYR A 95 3.00 10.61 -8.97
C TYR A 95 1.62 10.84 -8.37
N ASP A 96 0.60 10.32 -9.04
CA ASP A 96 -0.79 10.34 -8.54
C ASP A 96 -0.96 9.37 -7.38
N VAL A 97 -0.27 8.23 -7.43
CA VAL A 97 -0.23 7.22 -6.38
C VAL A 97 1.21 6.88 -6.00
N VAL A 98 1.46 6.73 -4.71
CA VAL A 98 2.79 6.47 -4.15
C VAL A 98 2.74 5.26 -3.23
N GLY A 99 3.60 4.27 -3.49
CA GLY A 99 3.86 3.14 -2.62
C GLY A 99 5.32 3.07 -2.15
N LEU A 100 5.72 1.96 -1.55
CA LEU A 100 7.06 1.74 -0.99
C LEU A 100 7.88 0.74 -1.80
N ALA A 101 7.23 -0.28 -2.33
CA ALA A 101 7.81 -1.32 -3.17
C ALA A 101 6.87 -1.65 -4.32
N GLY A 102 7.42 -2.10 -5.44
CA GLY A 102 6.60 -2.39 -6.61
C GLY A 102 7.40 -2.86 -7.82
N SER A 103 6.74 -2.98 -8.98
CA SER A 103 7.31 -3.48 -10.22
C SER A 103 7.11 -2.52 -11.40
N ILE A 104 8.16 -2.36 -12.22
CA ILE A 104 8.10 -1.62 -13.49
C ILE A 104 7.55 -2.45 -14.65
N SER A 105 7.42 -3.74 -14.47
CA SER A 105 7.01 -4.67 -15.52
C SER A 105 5.64 -5.25 -15.28
N GLN A 106 5.05 -5.63 -16.40
CA GLN A 106 3.86 -6.44 -16.43
C GLN A 106 4.21 -7.76 -17.12
N ASN A 107 4.31 -8.83 -16.37
CA ASN A 107 4.26 -10.18 -16.95
C ASN A 107 3.84 -11.21 -15.92
N TYR A 108 2.81 -11.97 -16.28
CA TYR A 108 2.37 -13.13 -15.54
C TYR A 108 3.20 -14.36 -15.90
N THR A 109 4.49 -14.32 -15.67
CA THR A 109 5.30 -15.51 -15.82
C THR A 109 5.43 -16.19 -14.47
N LYS A 110 4.67 -17.28 -14.31
CA LYS A 110 4.77 -18.26 -13.22
C LYS A 110 4.73 -17.70 -11.80
N MET A 111 3.80 -18.24 -11.03
CA MET A 111 3.64 -17.99 -9.59
C MET A 111 4.98 -17.97 -8.87
N SER A 112 5.43 -16.78 -8.52
CA SER A 112 6.53 -16.61 -7.59
C SER A 112 6.01 -16.72 -6.15
N HIS A 113 6.83 -17.20 -5.26
CA HIS A 113 6.55 -17.16 -3.84
C HIS A 113 6.83 -15.73 -3.35
N GLY A 114 5.81 -14.99 -2.91
CA GLY A 114 6.00 -13.63 -2.41
C GLY A 114 4.76 -12.73 -2.55
N PRO A 115 4.89 -11.43 -2.30
CA PRO A 115 3.83 -10.46 -2.48
C PRO A 115 3.23 -10.49 -3.88
N ALA A 116 1.96 -10.08 -4.02
CA ALA A 116 1.22 -10.16 -5.29
C ALA A 116 1.94 -9.47 -6.45
N TRP A 117 2.57 -8.32 -6.23
CA TRP A 117 3.29 -7.57 -7.25
C TRP A 117 4.54 -8.28 -7.79
N HIS A 118 5.09 -9.30 -7.09
CA HIS A 118 6.15 -10.16 -7.61
C HIS A 118 5.71 -10.97 -8.83
N LEU A 119 4.42 -11.23 -8.99
CA LEU A 119 3.88 -11.88 -10.19
C LEU A 119 4.14 -11.07 -11.47
N CYS A 120 4.37 -9.78 -11.32
CA CYS A 120 4.62 -8.85 -12.42
C CYS A 120 6.08 -8.70 -12.79
N LEU A 121 7.02 -9.31 -12.06
CA LEU A 121 8.44 -9.24 -12.38
C LEU A 121 8.78 -10.10 -13.59
N LYS A 122 9.21 -9.46 -14.70
CA LYS A 122 9.79 -10.16 -15.86
C LYS A 122 11.21 -10.61 -15.58
N GLN A 123 11.95 -9.73 -14.91
CA GLN A 123 13.35 -9.91 -14.56
C GLN A 123 13.54 -9.61 -13.07
N PRO A 124 14.54 -10.20 -12.41
CA PRO A 124 14.85 -9.88 -11.01
C PRO A 124 15.07 -8.38 -10.75
N ASN A 125 15.50 -7.63 -11.75
CA ASN A 125 15.78 -6.20 -11.65
C ASN A 125 14.57 -5.30 -11.94
N ASP A 126 13.37 -5.85 -12.12
CA ASP A 126 12.15 -5.08 -12.37
C ASP A 126 11.51 -4.54 -11.08
N GLY A 127 11.95 -5.02 -9.94
CA GLY A 127 11.54 -4.50 -8.63
C GLY A 127 12.07 -3.10 -8.36
N ARG A 128 11.32 -2.32 -7.59
CA ARG A 128 11.67 -0.96 -7.13
C ARG A 128 11.29 -0.78 -5.67
N GLY A 129 12.06 0.10 -4.98
CA GLY A 129 11.78 0.45 -3.60
C GLY A 129 12.39 -0.49 -2.57
N PHE A 130 11.97 -0.35 -1.32
CA PHE A 130 12.41 -1.21 -0.21
C PHE A 130 11.33 -1.27 0.88
N VAL A 131 11.36 -2.34 1.66
CA VAL A 131 10.52 -2.51 2.87
C VAL A 131 11.36 -3.21 3.93
N SER A 132 11.26 -2.76 5.17
CA SER A 132 11.82 -3.47 6.33
C SER A 132 10.73 -4.30 7.00
N HIS A 133 11.09 -5.53 7.40
CA HIS A 133 10.18 -6.46 8.07
C HIS A 133 10.69 -6.79 9.45
N ALA A 134 9.80 -6.78 10.44
CA ALA A 134 10.08 -7.31 11.76
C ALA A 134 9.97 -8.84 11.73
N ILE A 135 11.06 -9.52 11.99
CA ILE A 135 11.13 -10.98 11.99
C ILE A 135 11.12 -11.45 13.44
N PRO A 136 10.09 -12.22 13.87
CA PRO A 136 10.03 -12.76 15.23
C PRO A 136 11.22 -13.65 15.59
N ALA A 137 11.51 -13.75 16.90
CA ALA A 137 12.48 -14.70 17.43
C ALA A 137 12.14 -16.13 16.98
N SER A 138 13.16 -16.98 16.87
CA SER A 138 13.10 -18.36 16.37
C SER A 138 12.71 -18.54 14.91
N THR A 139 12.27 -17.49 14.22
CA THR A 139 12.07 -17.52 12.77
C THR A 139 13.44 -17.62 12.10
N ARG A 140 13.57 -18.54 11.14
CA ARG A 140 14.84 -18.80 10.41
C ARG A 140 16.04 -19.11 11.32
N GLY A 141 15.81 -19.61 12.55
CA GLY A 141 16.86 -20.06 13.48
C GLY A 141 17.56 -18.94 14.27
N PHE A 142 17.09 -17.70 14.23
CA PHE A 142 17.62 -16.63 15.05
C PHE A 142 16.96 -16.61 16.44
N PRO A 143 17.76 -16.46 17.54
CA PRO A 143 17.25 -16.52 18.91
C PRO A 143 16.51 -15.27 19.37
N THR A 144 16.69 -14.14 18.67
CA THR A 144 16.08 -12.85 18.98
C THR A 144 15.34 -12.28 17.78
N PRO A 145 14.31 -11.45 17.99
CA PRO A 145 13.70 -10.68 16.91
C PRO A 145 14.73 -9.78 16.21
N TYR A 146 14.56 -9.58 14.91
CA TYR A 146 15.44 -8.69 14.14
C TYR A 146 14.66 -8.00 13.01
N ILE A 147 15.20 -6.89 12.51
CA ILE A 147 14.69 -6.19 11.33
C ILE A 147 15.46 -6.69 10.10
N ASN A 148 14.72 -7.15 9.10
CA ASN A 148 15.24 -7.52 7.79
C ASN A 148 14.75 -6.52 6.75
N SER A 149 15.66 -5.87 6.04
CA SER A 149 15.32 -4.93 4.97
C SER A 149 15.48 -5.58 3.61
N SER A 150 14.39 -5.63 2.85
CA SER A 150 14.38 -6.10 1.47
C SER A 150 14.50 -4.91 0.54
N TYR A 151 15.58 -4.84 -0.23
CA TYR A 151 15.80 -3.85 -1.28
C TYR A 151 15.48 -4.47 -2.63
N PHE A 152 14.52 -3.91 -3.34
CA PHE A 152 14.03 -4.41 -4.63
C PHE A 152 14.61 -3.65 -5.82
N GLY A 153 15.10 -2.45 -5.62
CA GLY A 153 15.70 -1.64 -6.66
C GLY A 153 15.60 -0.13 -6.39
N PRO A 154 16.03 0.71 -7.36
CA PRO A 154 16.09 2.16 -7.17
C PRO A 154 14.78 2.79 -6.72
N THR A 155 14.88 3.78 -5.83
CA THR A 155 13.77 4.63 -5.39
C THR A 155 14.29 6.06 -5.16
N PRO A 156 13.56 7.14 -5.55
CA PRO A 156 12.23 7.13 -6.18
C PRO A 156 12.24 6.60 -7.62
N SER A 157 11.20 5.87 -8.00
CA SER A 157 11.02 5.35 -9.36
C SER A 157 9.55 5.27 -9.75
N GLU A 158 9.23 5.46 -11.03
CA GLU A 158 7.93 5.10 -11.57
C GLU A 158 7.79 3.58 -11.64
N VAL A 159 6.57 3.08 -11.44
CA VAL A 159 6.23 1.66 -11.46
C VAL A 159 4.85 1.43 -12.09
N CYS A 160 4.56 0.20 -12.47
CA CYS A 160 3.21 -0.20 -12.87
C CYS A 160 2.36 -0.65 -11.69
N PHE A 161 2.99 -1.29 -10.72
CA PHE A 161 2.31 -1.90 -9.57
C PHE A 161 3.07 -1.59 -8.29
N VAL A 162 2.34 -1.35 -7.21
CA VAL A 162 2.88 -1.18 -5.85
C VAL A 162 2.23 -2.18 -4.90
N ASP A 163 2.94 -2.51 -3.84
CA ASP A 163 2.45 -3.32 -2.74
C ASP A 163 1.38 -2.55 -1.95
N GLY A 164 0.31 -3.25 -1.60
CA GLY A 164 -0.83 -2.69 -0.87
C GLY A 164 -0.57 -2.33 0.59
N LEU A 165 0.57 -2.74 1.16
CA LEU A 165 0.89 -2.43 2.56
C LEU A 165 0.86 -0.92 2.88
N PHE A 166 1.12 -0.10 1.86
CA PHE A 166 1.07 1.36 1.94
C PHE A 166 0.82 1.96 0.56
N MET A 167 -0.31 2.64 0.40
CA MET A 167 -0.69 3.31 -0.84
C MET A 167 -1.20 4.73 -0.53
N SER A 168 -0.48 5.76 -0.96
CA SER A 168 -0.87 7.16 -0.82
C SER A 168 -1.45 7.70 -2.12
N PHE A 169 -2.61 8.36 -2.05
CA PHE A 169 -3.34 8.91 -3.18
C PHE A 169 -3.37 10.44 -3.13
N ASN A 170 -3.04 11.10 -4.24
CA ASN A 170 -3.17 12.54 -4.41
C ASN A 170 -4.64 12.92 -4.62
N MET A 171 -5.32 13.42 -3.59
CA MET A 171 -6.74 13.71 -3.66
C MET A 171 -7.11 14.84 -4.62
N LYS A 172 -6.18 15.73 -4.99
CA LYS A 172 -6.43 16.72 -6.03
C LYS A 172 -6.77 16.06 -7.37
N VAL A 173 -6.09 14.96 -7.69
CA VAL A 173 -6.31 14.20 -8.93
C VAL A 173 -7.59 13.38 -8.84
N PHE A 174 -7.82 12.70 -7.72
CA PHE A 174 -8.91 11.75 -7.57
C PHE A 174 -10.27 12.39 -7.28
N ARG A 175 -10.35 13.65 -6.87
CA ARG A 175 -11.61 14.40 -6.83
C ARG A 175 -12.19 14.65 -8.22
N GLU A 176 -11.35 15.03 -9.16
CA GLU A 176 -11.77 15.33 -10.52
C GLU A 176 -12.04 14.05 -11.34
N ASN A 177 -11.27 13.01 -11.03
CA ASN A 177 -11.29 11.75 -11.78
C ASN A 177 -11.22 10.56 -10.80
N PRO A 178 -12.33 10.23 -10.13
CA PRO A 178 -12.35 9.16 -9.15
C PRO A 178 -12.01 7.81 -9.78
N ILE A 179 -11.30 6.99 -9.02
CA ILE A 179 -11.06 5.59 -9.36
C ILE A 179 -11.89 4.70 -8.44
N LYS A 180 -12.25 3.53 -8.92
CA LYS A 180 -12.94 2.52 -8.14
C LYS A 180 -12.15 1.22 -8.16
N PHE A 181 -11.83 0.73 -6.97
CA PHE A 181 -11.27 -0.61 -6.78
C PHE A 181 -12.33 -1.66 -7.05
N LYS A 182 -11.95 -2.79 -7.64
CA LYS A 182 -12.85 -3.90 -7.88
C LYS A 182 -13.08 -4.69 -6.60
N GLU A 183 -14.30 -4.66 -6.08
CA GLU A 183 -14.65 -5.19 -4.77
C GLU A 183 -14.58 -6.72 -4.67
N GLU A 184 -14.54 -7.42 -5.80
CA GLU A 184 -14.29 -8.86 -5.85
C GLU A 184 -12.87 -9.27 -5.47
N TYR A 185 -11.91 -8.33 -5.45
CA TYR A 185 -10.59 -8.50 -4.85
C TYR A 185 -10.63 -8.06 -3.40
N THR A 186 -11.09 -8.93 -2.53
CA THR A 186 -11.45 -8.59 -1.16
C THR A 186 -10.27 -8.30 -0.25
N PHE A 187 -9.30 -9.25 -0.17
CA PHE A 187 -8.12 -9.14 0.70
C PHE A 187 -6.81 -9.33 -0.09
N HIS A 188 -6.80 -10.20 -1.09
CA HIS A 188 -5.62 -10.43 -1.92
C HIS A 188 -5.80 -9.79 -3.30
N HIS A 189 -4.69 -9.37 -3.90
CA HIS A 189 -4.64 -8.77 -5.24
C HIS A 189 -5.50 -7.49 -5.42
N TYR A 190 -5.99 -6.90 -4.33
CA TYR A 190 -6.70 -5.62 -4.40
C TYR A 190 -5.78 -4.49 -4.86
N ASP A 191 -4.53 -4.51 -4.41
CA ASP A 191 -3.45 -3.62 -4.81
C ASP A 191 -3.12 -3.77 -6.30
N MET A 192 -2.98 -4.99 -6.76
CA MET A 192 -2.71 -5.31 -8.17
C MET A 192 -3.85 -4.85 -9.07
N SER A 193 -5.10 -5.22 -8.74
CA SER A 193 -6.27 -4.81 -9.52
C SER A 193 -6.46 -3.29 -9.49
N GLY A 194 -6.22 -2.66 -8.33
CA GLY A 194 -6.24 -1.21 -8.18
C GLY A 194 -5.20 -0.51 -9.06
N CYS A 195 -3.95 -0.99 -9.04
CA CYS A 195 -2.89 -0.47 -9.92
C CYS A 195 -3.22 -0.66 -11.40
N ALA A 196 -3.80 -1.80 -11.79
CA ALA A 196 -4.23 -2.02 -13.16
C ALA A 196 -5.31 -1.02 -13.60
N GLU A 197 -6.32 -0.77 -12.77
CA GLU A 197 -7.34 0.26 -13.07
C GLU A 197 -6.75 1.68 -13.10
N LEU A 198 -5.79 1.99 -12.22
CA LEU A 198 -5.05 3.25 -12.25
C LEU A 198 -4.29 3.43 -13.57
N LYS A 199 -3.55 2.43 -14.02
CA LYS A 199 -2.82 2.49 -15.30
C LYS A 199 -3.76 2.60 -16.50
N LYS A 200 -4.92 1.92 -16.48
CA LYS A 200 -5.97 2.07 -17.52
C LYS A 200 -6.52 3.49 -17.57
N ALA A 201 -6.57 4.17 -16.44
CA ALA A 201 -6.97 5.57 -16.33
C ALA A 201 -5.80 6.55 -16.59
N ASN A 202 -4.65 6.08 -17.08
CA ASN A 202 -3.42 6.86 -17.33
C ASN A 202 -2.92 7.59 -16.06
N ARG A 203 -3.02 6.95 -14.88
CA ARG A 203 -2.50 7.49 -13.63
C ARG A 203 -1.05 7.08 -13.44
N SER A 204 -0.25 8.03 -12.96
CA SER A 204 1.15 7.79 -12.61
C SER A 204 1.24 7.11 -11.23
N ILE A 205 2.03 6.04 -11.16
CA ILE A 205 2.28 5.30 -9.93
C ILE A 205 3.78 5.29 -9.69
N GLY A 206 4.21 5.57 -8.47
CA GLY A 206 5.62 5.55 -8.12
C GLY A 206 5.90 4.93 -6.76
N VAL A 207 7.16 4.57 -6.53
CA VAL A 207 7.68 4.22 -5.20
C VAL A 207 8.55 5.36 -4.68
N TRP A 208 8.47 5.59 -3.35
CA TRP A 208 9.21 6.65 -2.68
C TRP A 208 9.92 6.14 -1.44
N PRO A 209 11.14 6.65 -1.11
CA PRO A 209 11.93 6.16 0.02
C PRO A 209 11.37 6.66 1.36
N ILE A 210 10.32 6.01 1.85
CA ILE A 210 9.73 6.20 3.17
C ILE A 210 10.09 4.98 4.03
N PHE A 211 10.62 5.20 5.24
CA PHE A 211 11.02 4.13 6.12
C PHE A 211 9.87 3.64 6.97
N VAL A 212 9.50 2.38 6.77
CA VAL A 212 8.50 1.65 7.55
C VAL A 212 9.04 0.31 8.00
N VAL A 213 8.45 -0.26 9.04
CA VAL A 213 8.63 -1.65 9.46
C VAL A 213 7.29 -2.36 9.38
N HIS A 214 7.24 -3.46 8.63
CA HIS A 214 6.07 -4.28 8.42
C HIS A 214 6.20 -5.58 9.22
N TYR A 215 5.18 -5.94 9.97
CA TYR A 215 5.18 -7.15 10.82
C TYR A 215 4.67 -8.40 10.09
N GLY A 216 4.04 -8.24 8.94
CA GLY A 216 3.58 -9.36 8.11
C GLY A 216 4.73 -10.11 7.44
N LEU A 217 4.73 -11.43 7.52
CA LEU A 217 5.73 -12.29 6.88
C LEU A 217 5.37 -12.66 5.43
N GLY A 218 4.21 -12.25 4.93
CA GLY A 218 3.77 -12.51 3.56
C GLY A 218 3.48 -14.00 3.27
N GLU A 219 2.98 -14.73 4.24
CA GLU A 219 2.68 -16.18 4.12
C GLU A 219 1.34 -16.45 3.41
N PHE A 220 1.20 -16.00 2.16
CA PHE A 220 -0.06 -16.18 1.40
C PHE A 220 -0.08 -17.47 0.56
N GLN A 221 1.02 -18.18 0.47
CA GLN A 221 1.24 -19.27 -0.50
C GLN A 221 0.29 -20.46 -0.32
N ASN A 222 -0.25 -20.64 0.89
CA ASN A 222 -1.16 -21.73 1.21
C ASN A 222 -2.64 -21.29 1.22
N ASP A 223 -2.94 -20.04 0.90
CA ASP A 223 -4.31 -19.54 0.87
C ASP A 223 -4.98 -19.81 -0.50
N PRO A 224 -6.01 -20.69 -0.56
CA PRO A 224 -6.73 -20.97 -1.81
C PRO A 224 -7.35 -19.70 -2.43
N LEU A 225 -7.75 -18.72 -1.61
CA LEU A 225 -8.31 -17.46 -2.10
C LEU A 225 -7.24 -16.65 -2.84
N TRP A 226 -6.01 -16.61 -2.33
CA TRP A 226 -4.90 -15.94 -2.99
C TRP A 226 -4.69 -16.48 -4.41
N HIS A 227 -4.61 -17.82 -4.55
CA HIS A 227 -4.43 -18.47 -5.87
C HIS A 227 -5.61 -18.23 -6.81
N LYS A 228 -6.84 -18.29 -6.30
CA LYS A 228 -8.04 -18.02 -7.08
C LYS A 228 -8.04 -16.59 -7.63
N LEU A 229 -7.70 -15.61 -6.79
CA LEU A 229 -7.67 -14.21 -7.20
C LEU A 229 -6.47 -13.90 -8.12
N ALA A 230 -5.33 -14.57 -7.95
CA ALA A 230 -4.21 -14.50 -8.87
C ALA A 230 -4.59 -14.96 -10.29
N ALA A 231 -5.25 -16.12 -10.39
CA ALA A 231 -5.73 -16.64 -11.67
C ALA A 231 -6.78 -15.73 -12.31
N LYS A 232 -7.72 -15.20 -11.52
CA LYS A 232 -8.71 -14.21 -11.97
C LYS A 232 -8.03 -12.98 -12.52
N PHE A 233 -7.07 -12.40 -11.79
CA PHE A 233 -6.34 -11.22 -12.22
C PHE A 233 -5.57 -11.47 -13.51
N ALA A 234 -4.88 -12.61 -13.64
CA ALA A 234 -4.15 -12.97 -14.83
C ALA A 234 -5.07 -13.05 -16.06
N GLU A 235 -6.24 -13.66 -15.95
CA GLU A 235 -7.21 -13.76 -17.04
C GLU A 235 -7.82 -12.41 -17.41
N GLU A 236 -8.16 -11.61 -16.40
CA GLU A 236 -8.83 -10.32 -16.59
C GLU A 236 -7.94 -9.28 -17.29
N TYR A 237 -6.64 -9.29 -16.98
CA TYR A 237 -5.71 -8.28 -17.49
C TYR A 237 -4.72 -8.82 -18.56
N LYS A 238 -4.91 -10.04 -19.06
CA LYS A 238 -4.01 -10.69 -20.03
C LYS A 238 -3.74 -9.89 -21.30
N ASN A 239 -4.70 -9.08 -21.75
CA ASN A 239 -4.61 -8.32 -22.98
C ASN A 239 -4.12 -6.86 -22.77
N TYR A 240 -3.84 -6.46 -21.53
CA TYR A 240 -3.32 -5.13 -21.24
C TYR A 240 -1.81 -5.14 -21.22
N ASN A 241 -1.22 -4.15 -21.89
CA ASN A 241 0.22 -3.92 -21.82
C ASN A 241 0.47 -2.67 -20.96
N PHE A 242 0.57 -2.87 -19.64
CA PHE A 242 0.94 -1.79 -18.73
C PHE A 242 2.45 -1.55 -18.87
N SER A 243 2.85 -0.36 -19.21
CA SER A 243 4.25 0.06 -19.33
C SER A 243 4.46 1.37 -18.60
N ILE A 244 5.69 1.61 -18.15
CA ILE A 244 6.17 2.93 -17.74
C ILE A 244 6.81 3.62 -18.92
#